data_69b0e963ebc0bad24b4e0706bf1b7135
#
_entry.id   69b0e963ebc0bad24b4e0706bf1b7135
#
_cell.length_a   1.000
_cell.length_b   1.000
_cell.length_c   1.000
_cell.angle_alpha   90.00
_cell.angle_beta   90.00
_cell.angle_gamma   90.00
#
_symmetry.space_group_name_H-M   'P 1'
#
loop_
_entity.id
_entity.type
_entity.pdbx_description
1 polymer ?
#
loop_
_entity_poly.entity_id
_entity_poly.type
_entity_poly.pdbx_seq_one_letter_code
_entity_poly.pdbx_strand_id
1 'polypeptide(L)'
;FVNQMQEGYYKNIVNAFLSKYETEFYRHPAASRMHHAFISGLAQHVYEMLKIAAVYCDMYEMLNRELVYAGIILHDMGKLFEMTCENLVSTEYTLEGLMVGHISMMVSLIDEMSKELECEGEESILLKHMIIAHHGKLEWGSPKEPMIAEAELVHYLDVVSAKMTALETAFK
;
A
#
# COMPACT_ATOMS: atom_id res chain seq x y z
N PHE A 1 -6.57 -12.14 5.74
CA PHE A 1 -6.39 -10.88 6.49
C PHE A 1 -7.67 -10.05 6.45
N VAL A 2 -8.16 -9.61 5.30
CA VAL A 2 -9.34 -8.72 5.20
C VAL A 2 -10.56 -9.30 5.93
N ASN A 3 -10.84 -10.60 5.78
CA ASN A 3 -11.94 -11.28 6.48
C ASN A 3 -11.75 -11.32 8.01
N GLN A 4 -10.55 -11.10 8.50
CA GLN A 4 -10.23 -11.06 9.94
C GLN A 4 -10.32 -9.64 10.51
N MET A 5 -10.42 -8.61 9.66
CA MET A 5 -10.61 -7.22 10.11
C MET A 5 -11.99 -7.05 10.75
N GLN A 6 -12.03 -6.21 11.77
CA GLN A 6 -13.30 -5.81 12.41
C GLN A 6 -14.12 -4.95 11.44
N GLU A 7 -15.44 -5.03 11.56
CA GLU A 7 -16.34 -4.18 10.78
C GLU A 7 -16.13 -2.71 11.13
N GLY A 8 -16.01 -1.88 10.10
CA GLY A 8 -15.77 -0.44 10.24
C GLY A 8 -15.16 0.17 8.97
N TYR A 9 -14.74 1.44 9.08
CA TYR A 9 -14.22 2.22 7.97
C TYR A 9 -13.09 1.50 7.21
N TYR A 10 -12.07 1.02 7.91
CA TYR A 10 -10.89 0.43 7.28
C TYR A 10 -11.20 -0.83 6.47
N LYS A 11 -12.06 -1.70 7.00
CA LYS A 11 -12.52 -2.89 6.27
C LYS A 11 -13.37 -2.53 5.06
N ASN A 12 -14.27 -1.56 5.22
CA ASN A 12 -15.18 -1.15 4.16
C ASN A 12 -14.42 -0.53 2.99
N ILE A 13 -13.48 0.36 3.26
CA ILE A 13 -12.69 1.01 2.20
C ILE A 13 -11.76 0.02 1.49
N VAL A 14 -11.12 -0.90 2.23
CA VAL A 14 -10.29 -1.97 1.63
C VAL A 14 -11.14 -2.86 0.73
N ASN A 15 -12.32 -3.30 1.18
CA ASN A 15 -13.22 -4.10 0.37
C ASN A 15 -13.70 -3.36 -0.89
N ALA A 16 -13.99 -2.07 -0.80
CA ALA A 16 -14.39 -1.26 -1.94
C ALA A 16 -13.28 -1.19 -3.00
N PHE A 17 -12.04 -0.93 -2.57
CA PHE A 17 -10.89 -0.92 -3.48
C PHE A 17 -10.61 -2.29 -4.09
N LEU A 18 -10.58 -3.35 -3.30
CA LEU A 18 -10.33 -4.70 -3.81
C LEU A 18 -11.46 -5.14 -4.76
N SER A 19 -12.73 -4.84 -4.46
CA SER A 19 -13.84 -5.16 -5.37
C SER A 19 -13.74 -4.43 -6.70
N LYS A 20 -13.23 -3.20 -6.70
CA LYS A 20 -13.12 -2.36 -7.90
C LYS A 20 -11.89 -2.70 -8.75
N TYR A 21 -10.79 -3.10 -8.12
CA TYR A 21 -9.47 -3.24 -8.76
C TYR A 21 -8.83 -4.62 -8.51
N GLU A 22 -9.60 -5.66 -8.19
CA GLU A 22 -9.09 -6.99 -7.83
C GLU A 22 -8.16 -7.57 -8.90
N THR A 23 -8.62 -7.57 -10.14
CA THR A 23 -7.86 -8.16 -11.24
C THR A 23 -6.52 -7.46 -11.46
N GLU A 24 -6.52 -6.14 -11.46
CA GLU A 24 -5.33 -5.31 -11.62
C GLU A 24 -4.39 -5.51 -10.45
N PHE A 25 -4.89 -5.45 -9.22
CA PHE A 25 -4.10 -5.64 -8.01
C PHE A 25 -3.36 -6.97 -7.98
N TYR A 26 -4.03 -8.07 -8.33
CA TYR A 26 -3.40 -9.39 -8.34
C TYR A 26 -2.47 -9.64 -9.52
N ARG A 27 -2.49 -8.82 -10.55
CA ARG A 27 -1.61 -8.97 -11.72
C ARG A 27 -0.47 -7.97 -11.77
N HIS A 28 -0.59 -6.86 -11.07
CA HIS A 28 0.38 -5.77 -11.16
C HIS A 28 1.72 -6.13 -10.50
N PRO A 29 2.87 -5.78 -11.12
CA PRO A 29 4.16 -5.83 -10.46
C PRO A 29 4.27 -4.71 -9.40
N ALA A 30 5.08 -4.91 -8.36
CA ALA A 30 5.31 -3.87 -7.35
C ALA A 30 6.28 -2.77 -7.82
N ALA A 31 7.12 -3.07 -8.82
CA ALA A 31 8.10 -2.13 -9.36
C ALA A 31 8.41 -2.43 -10.82
N SER A 32 8.97 -1.44 -11.54
CA SER A 32 9.33 -1.59 -12.96
C SER A 32 10.63 -2.36 -13.20
N ARG A 33 11.59 -2.36 -12.27
CA ARG A 33 12.94 -2.93 -12.47
C ARG A 33 13.59 -3.58 -11.26
N MET A 34 13.01 -3.45 -10.08
CA MET A 34 13.62 -3.89 -8.82
C MET A 34 12.84 -5.05 -8.19
N HIS A 35 12.80 -5.12 -6.88
CA HIS A 35 12.07 -6.11 -6.10
C HIS A 35 10.59 -6.24 -6.55
N HIS A 36 10.09 -7.47 -6.56
CA HIS A 36 8.71 -7.80 -6.99
C HIS A 36 8.31 -7.29 -8.40
N ALA A 37 9.29 -7.10 -9.31
CA ALA A 37 9.06 -6.69 -10.70
C ALA A 37 8.60 -7.89 -11.57
N PHE A 38 7.59 -8.61 -11.11
CA PHE A 38 7.00 -9.76 -11.80
C PHE A 38 5.47 -9.76 -11.60
N ILE A 39 4.78 -10.55 -12.39
CA ILE A 39 3.33 -10.70 -12.28
C ILE A 39 2.95 -11.06 -10.85
N SER A 40 1.94 -10.40 -10.30
CA SER A 40 1.50 -10.55 -8.91
C SER A 40 2.50 -10.04 -7.85
N GLY A 41 3.54 -9.32 -8.25
CA GLY A 41 4.55 -8.80 -7.34
C GLY A 41 3.97 -7.87 -6.27
N LEU A 42 3.00 -7.02 -6.65
CA LEU A 42 2.32 -6.12 -5.71
C LEU A 42 1.54 -6.91 -4.64
N ALA A 43 0.74 -7.88 -5.05
CA ALA A 43 -0.04 -8.70 -4.12
C ALA A 43 0.85 -9.55 -3.20
N GLN A 44 1.97 -10.09 -3.73
CA GLN A 44 2.95 -10.82 -2.93
C GLN A 44 3.62 -9.91 -1.90
N HIS A 45 4.08 -8.72 -2.30
CA HIS A 45 4.67 -7.73 -1.40
C HIS A 45 3.73 -7.39 -0.24
N VAL A 46 2.48 -7.03 -0.55
CA VAL A 46 1.43 -6.76 0.44
C VAL A 46 1.22 -7.96 1.38
N TYR A 47 1.15 -9.17 0.84
CA TYR A 47 0.96 -10.39 1.63
C TYR A 47 2.12 -10.63 2.61
N GLU A 48 3.35 -10.45 2.18
CA GLU A 48 4.55 -10.58 3.04
C GLU A 48 4.52 -9.57 4.18
N MET A 49 4.21 -8.30 3.89
CA MET A 49 4.07 -7.26 4.90
C MET A 49 2.96 -7.59 5.91
N LEU A 50 1.78 -8.03 5.45
CA LEU A 50 0.66 -8.40 6.32
C LEU A 50 1.01 -9.55 7.27
N LYS A 51 1.77 -10.55 6.82
CA LYS A 51 2.22 -11.66 7.68
C LYS A 51 3.09 -11.18 8.84
N ILE A 52 4.00 -10.26 8.57
CA ILE A 52 4.88 -9.72 9.61
C ILE A 52 4.09 -8.75 10.50
N ALA A 53 3.26 -7.90 9.91
CA ALA A 53 2.40 -6.96 10.64
C ALA A 53 1.48 -7.65 11.65
N ALA A 54 0.92 -8.81 11.31
CA ALA A 54 0.08 -9.58 12.22
C ALA A 54 0.80 -9.90 13.53
N VAL A 55 2.06 -10.33 13.45
CA VAL A 55 2.89 -10.61 14.63
C VAL A 55 3.13 -9.36 15.47
N TYR A 56 3.44 -8.24 14.82
CA TYR A 56 3.63 -6.96 15.53
C TYR A 56 2.34 -6.46 16.20
N CYS A 57 1.21 -6.56 15.53
CA CYS A 57 -0.08 -6.20 16.11
C CYS A 57 -0.51 -7.12 17.27
N ASP A 58 -0.04 -8.38 17.30
CA ASP A 58 -0.24 -9.27 18.43
C ASP A 58 0.68 -8.92 19.62
N MET A 59 1.88 -8.38 19.35
CA MET A 59 2.85 -8.01 20.38
C MET A 59 2.60 -6.64 20.99
N TYR A 60 2.07 -5.70 20.21
CA TYR A 60 1.91 -4.28 20.58
C TYR A 60 0.45 -3.87 20.53
N GLU A 61 -0.24 -3.99 21.67
CA GLU A 61 -1.67 -3.66 21.82
C GLU A 61 -2.02 -2.19 21.51
N MET A 62 -1.01 -1.30 21.49
CA MET A 62 -1.19 0.11 21.13
C MET A 62 -1.45 0.33 19.63
N LEU A 63 -1.15 -0.65 18.78
CA LEU A 63 -1.33 -0.54 17.34
C LEU A 63 -2.79 -0.81 16.94
N ASN A 64 -3.35 0.09 16.15
CA ASN A 64 -4.63 -0.15 15.48
C ASN A 64 -4.40 -1.10 14.31
N ARG A 65 -4.73 -2.39 14.52
CA ARG A 65 -4.56 -3.47 13.53
C ARG A 65 -5.26 -3.17 12.20
N GLU A 66 -6.48 -2.66 12.27
CA GLU A 66 -7.28 -2.37 11.08
C GLU A 66 -6.65 -1.26 10.24
N LEU A 67 -6.13 -0.22 10.89
CA LEU A 67 -5.39 0.86 10.21
C LEU A 67 -4.08 0.33 9.60
N VAL A 68 -3.33 -0.51 10.32
CA VAL A 68 -2.10 -1.14 9.80
C VAL A 68 -2.40 -1.98 8.57
N TYR A 69 -3.43 -2.83 8.63
CA TYR A 69 -3.79 -3.69 7.51
C TYR A 69 -4.28 -2.89 6.31
N ALA A 70 -5.15 -1.89 6.53
CA ALA A 70 -5.61 -1.01 5.46
C ALA A 70 -4.44 -0.22 4.85
N GLY A 71 -3.56 0.32 5.67
CA GLY A 71 -2.35 1.02 5.22
C GLY A 71 -1.47 0.13 4.34
N ILE A 72 -1.18 -1.11 4.77
CA ILE A 72 -0.38 -2.06 4.00
C ILE A 72 -1.06 -2.43 2.66
N ILE A 73 -2.36 -2.72 2.66
CA ILE A 73 -3.06 -3.13 1.44
C ILE A 73 -3.10 -1.99 0.41
N LEU A 74 -3.24 -0.75 0.88
CA LEU A 74 -3.50 0.38 0.01
C LEU A 74 -2.26 1.24 -0.30
N HIS A 75 -1.13 1.13 0.46
CA HIS A 75 -0.01 2.07 0.32
C HIS A 75 0.51 2.18 -1.11
N ASP A 76 0.62 1.09 -1.80
CA ASP A 76 1.17 0.97 -3.16
C ASP A 76 0.12 0.75 -4.25
N MET A 77 -1.16 0.71 -3.90
CA MET A 77 -2.24 0.47 -4.88
C MET A 77 -2.34 1.59 -5.94
N GLY A 78 -1.87 2.79 -5.62
CA GLY A 78 -1.73 3.88 -6.58
C GLY A 78 -0.83 3.54 -7.79
N LYS A 79 0.05 2.55 -7.68
CA LYS A 79 0.89 2.05 -8.78
C LYS A 79 0.08 1.46 -9.94
N LEU A 80 -1.14 1.01 -9.68
CA LEU A 80 -2.08 0.55 -10.73
C LEU A 80 -2.40 1.65 -11.77
N PHE A 81 -2.28 2.91 -11.36
CA PHE A 81 -2.54 4.09 -12.19
C PHE A 81 -1.25 4.79 -12.61
N GLU A 82 -0.20 4.66 -11.81
CA GLU A 82 1.12 5.22 -12.08
C GLU A 82 1.79 4.55 -13.28
N MET A 83 1.60 3.25 -13.44
CA MET A 83 2.24 2.45 -14.49
C MET A 83 1.24 1.59 -15.24
N THR A 84 1.39 1.52 -16.56
CA THR A 84 0.70 0.53 -17.38
C THR A 84 1.49 -0.77 -17.41
N CYS A 85 0.79 -1.90 -17.42
CA CYS A 85 1.39 -3.23 -17.58
C CYS A 85 0.77 -3.91 -18.82
N GLU A 86 1.04 -3.38 -20.02
CA GLU A 86 0.44 -3.81 -21.27
C GLU A 86 1.02 -5.16 -21.60
N ASN A 87 1.28 -6.07 -21.57
CA ASN A 87 1.80 -7.38 -22.01
C ASN A 87 2.55 -8.18 -20.93
N LEU A 88 2.41 -7.80 -19.63
CA LEU A 88 3.05 -8.53 -18.54
C LEU A 88 4.60 -8.57 -18.59
N VAL A 89 5.22 -7.82 -19.50
CA VAL A 89 6.65 -7.87 -19.79
C VAL A 89 7.35 -6.51 -19.58
N SER A 90 6.64 -5.41 -19.80
CA SER A 90 7.16 -4.06 -19.59
C SER A 90 6.16 -3.19 -18.88
N THR A 91 6.63 -2.43 -17.90
CA THR A 91 5.87 -1.37 -17.25
C THR A 91 6.34 -0.03 -17.81
N GLU A 92 5.40 0.79 -18.24
CA GLU A 92 5.64 2.15 -18.67
C GLU A 92 4.87 3.11 -17.75
N TYR A 93 5.50 4.22 -17.37
CA TYR A 93 4.83 5.23 -16.59
C TYR A 93 3.78 5.95 -17.44
N THR A 94 2.61 6.15 -16.86
CA THR A 94 1.59 7.03 -17.44
C THR A 94 2.03 8.49 -17.31
N LEU A 95 1.45 9.41 -18.09
CA LEU A 95 1.69 10.84 -17.92
C LEU A 95 1.34 11.30 -16.50
N GLU A 96 0.23 10.82 -15.97
CA GLU A 96 -0.23 11.14 -14.63
C GLU A 96 0.71 10.55 -13.57
N GLY A 97 1.19 9.32 -13.78
CA GLY A 97 2.18 8.69 -12.93
C GLY A 97 3.48 9.49 -12.84
N LEU A 98 3.98 10.02 -13.97
CA LEU A 98 5.18 10.86 -14.01
C LEU A 98 5.00 12.23 -13.34
N MET A 99 3.81 12.82 -13.45
CA MET A 99 3.56 14.19 -12.97
C MET A 99 3.04 14.24 -11.53
N VAL A 100 2.29 13.23 -11.10
CA VAL A 100 1.60 13.22 -9.80
C VAL A 100 2.17 12.17 -8.85
N GLY A 101 2.50 10.98 -9.36
CA GLY A 101 3.03 9.85 -8.59
C GLY A 101 1.95 9.10 -7.79
N HIS A 102 2.21 7.80 -7.53
CA HIS A 102 1.26 6.88 -6.90
C HIS A 102 0.76 7.32 -5.54
N ILE A 103 1.62 7.96 -4.72
CA ILE A 103 1.26 8.42 -3.36
C ILE A 103 0.13 9.44 -3.43
N SER A 104 0.32 10.51 -4.22
CA SER A 104 -0.66 11.59 -4.34
C SER A 104 -1.96 11.12 -5.01
N MET A 105 -1.83 10.26 -6.03
CA MET A 105 -2.98 9.65 -6.71
C MET A 105 -3.79 8.80 -5.73
N MET A 106 -3.13 7.99 -4.90
CA MET A 106 -3.81 7.14 -3.92
C MET A 106 -4.53 7.93 -2.84
N VAL A 107 -3.96 9.04 -2.38
CA VAL A 107 -4.64 9.95 -1.43
C VAL A 107 -5.94 10.49 -2.02
N SER A 108 -5.93 10.90 -3.29
CA SER A 108 -7.14 11.39 -3.98
C SER A 108 -8.19 10.29 -4.12
N LEU A 109 -7.78 9.07 -4.47
CA LEU A 109 -8.67 7.92 -4.60
C LEU A 109 -9.31 7.53 -3.25
N ILE A 110 -8.55 7.59 -2.15
CA ILE A 110 -9.10 7.36 -0.80
C ILE A 110 -10.13 8.44 -0.46
N ASP A 111 -9.86 9.70 -0.80
CA ASP A 111 -10.79 10.80 -0.55
C ASP A 111 -12.11 10.61 -1.32
N GLU A 112 -12.03 10.25 -2.60
CA GLU A 112 -13.20 9.93 -3.44
C GLU A 112 -13.98 8.73 -2.89
N MET A 113 -13.29 7.63 -2.59
CA MET A 113 -13.92 6.42 -2.06
C MET A 113 -14.57 6.66 -0.69
N SER A 114 -13.93 7.45 0.18
CA SER A 114 -14.52 7.81 1.48
C SER A 114 -15.81 8.60 1.34
N LYS A 115 -15.90 9.49 0.34
CA LYS A 115 -17.13 10.22 0.00
C LYS A 115 -18.21 9.28 -0.56
N GLU A 116 -17.85 8.38 -1.48
CA GLU A 116 -18.76 7.37 -2.02
C GLU A 116 -19.37 6.48 -0.93
N LEU A 117 -18.58 6.15 0.10
CA LEU A 117 -18.99 5.34 1.24
C LEU A 117 -19.67 6.16 2.37
N GLU A 118 -19.78 7.47 2.22
CA GLU A 118 -20.28 8.39 3.26
C GLU A 118 -19.53 8.24 4.60
N CYS A 119 -18.23 7.97 4.55
CA CYS A 119 -17.37 7.64 5.69
C CYS A 119 -16.20 8.63 5.80
N GLU A 120 -16.46 9.92 5.70
CA GLU A 120 -15.45 10.96 5.90
C GLU A 120 -15.25 11.21 7.41
N GLY A 121 -14.00 11.26 7.85
CA GLY A 121 -13.70 11.50 9.26
C GLY A 121 -12.24 11.31 9.62
N GLU A 122 -11.96 11.18 10.91
CA GLU A 122 -10.61 10.98 11.44
C GLU A 122 -9.94 9.73 10.87
N GLU A 123 -10.67 8.63 10.72
CA GLU A 123 -10.15 7.37 10.16
C GLU A 123 -9.66 7.55 8.72
N SER A 124 -10.37 8.32 7.89
CA SER A 124 -9.92 8.68 6.54
C SER A 124 -8.64 9.51 6.54
N ILE A 125 -8.51 10.44 7.49
CA ILE A 125 -7.31 11.27 7.65
C ILE A 125 -6.11 10.39 8.05
N LEU A 126 -6.29 9.49 9.01
CA LEU A 126 -5.25 8.57 9.46
C LEU A 126 -4.82 7.63 8.33
N LEU A 127 -5.76 7.07 7.55
CA LEU A 127 -5.43 6.23 6.41
C LEU A 127 -4.67 7.01 5.32
N LYS A 128 -5.08 8.23 5.00
CA LYS A 128 -4.33 9.10 4.08
C LYS A 128 -2.92 9.38 4.60
N HIS A 129 -2.75 9.55 5.94
CA HIS A 129 -1.43 9.70 6.54
C HIS A 129 -0.57 8.46 6.34
N MET A 130 -1.12 7.24 6.49
CA MET A 130 -0.40 5.99 6.19
C MET A 130 0.18 6.02 4.77
N ILE A 131 -0.63 6.46 3.79
CA ILE A 131 -0.22 6.50 2.39
C ILE A 131 0.88 7.54 2.15
N ILE A 132 0.72 8.78 2.62
CA ILE A 132 1.70 9.84 2.36
C ILE A 132 3.02 9.66 3.11
N ALA A 133 3.04 8.83 4.16
CA ALA A 133 4.19 8.65 5.03
C ALA A 133 4.95 7.33 4.80
N HIS A 134 4.46 6.41 3.94
CA HIS A 134 5.03 5.06 3.86
C HIS A 134 6.48 5.02 3.36
N HIS A 135 6.94 5.97 2.56
CA HIS A 135 8.35 6.07 2.20
C HIS A 135 9.24 6.54 3.37
N GLY A 136 8.68 7.03 4.47
CA GLY A 136 9.33 7.34 5.73
C GLY A 136 10.07 8.66 5.77
N LYS A 137 10.85 9.02 4.76
CA LYS A 137 11.67 10.23 4.72
C LYS A 137 11.35 11.12 3.52
N LEU A 138 11.44 12.43 3.72
CA LEU A 138 11.24 13.42 2.65
C LEU A 138 12.23 13.19 1.50
N GLU A 139 13.48 12.88 1.81
CA GLU A 139 14.53 12.59 0.84
C GLU A 139 14.28 11.31 0.01
N TRP A 140 13.40 10.43 0.48
CA TRP A 140 12.98 9.22 -0.24
C TRP A 140 11.65 9.40 -0.97
N GLY A 141 11.19 10.64 -1.09
CA GLY A 141 9.98 10.99 -1.81
C GLY A 141 8.69 10.87 -0.98
N SER A 142 8.80 10.71 0.34
CA SER A 142 7.62 10.77 1.22
C SER A 142 7.15 12.22 1.35
N PRO A 143 5.90 12.57 1.03
CA PRO A 143 5.40 13.93 1.24
C PRO A 143 5.37 14.36 2.73
N LYS A 144 5.31 13.38 3.63
CA LYS A 144 5.31 13.56 5.08
C LYS A 144 6.05 12.41 5.75
N GLU A 145 6.77 12.69 6.83
CA GLU A 145 7.33 11.63 7.68
C GLU A 145 6.24 11.00 8.56
N PRO A 146 6.38 9.71 8.97
CA PRO A 146 5.45 9.05 9.86
C PRO A 146 5.28 9.80 11.18
N MET A 147 4.03 10.00 11.61
CA MET A 147 3.69 10.72 12.85
C MET A 147 2.90 9.84 13.84
N ILE A 148 2.59 8.61 13.47
CA ILE A 148 1.92 7.62 14.30
C ILE A 148 2.64 6.28 14.21
N ALA A 149 2.50 5.45 15.23
CA ALA A 149 3.22 4.18 15.35
C ALA A 149 2.89 3.22 14.19
N GLU A 150 1.65 3.20 13.73
CA GLU A 150 1.20 2.39 12.60
C GLU A 150 1.90 2.79 11.29
N ALA A 151 2.07 4.09 11.03
CA ALA A 151 2.75 4.57 9.84
C ALA A 151 4.25 4.25 9.87
N GLU A 152 4.88 4.37 11.03
CA GLU A 152 6.27 3.98 11.25
C GLU A 152 6.46 2.48 11.01
N LEU A 153 5.56 1.65 11.54
CA LEU A 153 5.59 0.21 11.31
C LEU A 153 5.46 -0.11 9.81
N VAL A 154 4.49 0.45 9.11
CA VAL A 154 4.29 0.19 7.67
C VAL A 154 5.53 0.59 6.87
N HIS A 155 6.13 1.74 7.15
CA HIS A 155 7.39 2.16 6.52
C HIS A 155 8.49 1.11 6.67
N TYR A 156 8.76 0.62 7.89
CA TYR A 156 9.82 -0.37 8.11
C TYR A 156 9.50 -1.72 7.48
N LEU A 157 8.25 -2.15 7.48
CA LEU A 157 7.84 -3.39 6.82
C LEU A 157 8.03 -3.33 5.32
N ASP A 158 7.70 -2.19 4.69
CA ASP A 158 7.94 -1.94 3.27
C ASP A 158 9.43 -2.03 2.94
N VAL A 159 10.27 -1.32 3.67
CA VAL A 159 11.74 -1.36 3.50
C VAL A 159 12.29 -2.78 3.68
N VAL A 160 11.83 -3.51 4.68
CA VAL A 160 12.30 -4.88 4.95
C VAL A 160 11.88 -5.82 3.82
N SER A 161 10.61 -5.82 3.40
CA SER A 161 10.12 -6.68 2.31
C SER A 161 10.88 -6.38 1.01
N ALA A 162 11.04 -5.10 0.64
CA ALA A 162 11.79 -4.70 -0.54
C ALA A 162 13.25 -5.20 -0.52
N LYS A 163 13.94 -5.03 0.60
CA LYS A 163 15.34 -5.46 0.75
C LYS A 163 15.49 -6.98 0.74
N MET A 164 14.63 -7.71 1.42
CA MET A 164 14.70 -9.17 1.48
C MET A 164 14.46 -9.79 0.11
N THR A 165 13.52 -9.30 -0.65
CA THR A 165 13.26 -9.76 -2.03
C THR A 165 14.41 -9.45 -2.97
N ALA A 166 15.03 -8.25 -2.85
CA ALA A 166 16.21 -7.91 -3.63
C ALA A 166 17.40 -8.84 -3.32
N LEU A 167 17.62 -9.16 -2.04
CA LEU A 167 18.66 -10.11 -1.63
C LEU A 167 18.37 -11.54 -2.13
N GLU A 168 17.14 -12.02 -1.99
CA GLU A 168 16.76 -13.34 -2.49
C GLU A 168 17.02 -13.47 -4.00
N THR A 169 16.71 -12.41 -4.76
CA THR A 169 16.97 -12.38 -6.20
C THR A 169 18.46 -12.39 -6.53
N ALA A 170 19.28 -11.70 -5.72
CA ALA A 170 20.73 -11.62 -5.93
C ALA A 170 21.47 -12.94 -5.61
N PHE A 171 20.88 -13.82 -4.79
CA PHE A 171 21.46 -15.11 -4.43
C PHE A 171 20.97 -16.29 -5.30
N LYS A 172 20.08 -16.05 -6.24
CA LYS A 172 19.62 -17.03 -7.26
C LYS A 172 20.44 -16.93 -8.52
#